data_87ac5d5815509e3e41ce71b6a8aecd54
#
_entry.id   87ac5d5815509e3e41ce71b6a8aecd54
#
_cell.length_a   1.000
_cell.length_b   1.000
_cell.length_c   1.000
_cell.angle_alpha   90.00
_cell.angle_beta   90.00
_cell.angle_gamma   90.00
#
_symmetry.space_group_name_H-M   'P 1'
#
loop_
_entity.id
_entity.type
_entity.pdbx_description
1 polymer ?
#
loop_
_entity_poly.entity_id
_entity_poly.type
_entity_poly.pdbx_seq_one_letter_code
_entity_poly.pdbx_strand_id
1 'polypeptide(L)'
;MSRNYNFCAGPAALPDEVLEQLREEIPDWKGKGLSVMEMSHRSKEFVEIAETAKQDFIDLLEIDKNYEVLFIQGGASLQFSMIPMNFLESSQSLCLSLIHISEPTRP
;
A
#
# COMPACT_ATOMS: atom_id res chain seq x y z
N MET A 1 24.25 -3.55 -12.58
CA MET A 1 24.95 -3.04 -11.38
C MET A 1 24.80 -4.03 -10.24
N SER A 2 25.81 -4.25 -9.40
CA SER A 2 25.59 -5.08 -8.21
C SER A 2 24.81 -4.23 -7.20
N ARG A 3 23.64 -4.69 -6.79
CA ARG A 3 22.83 -4.04 -5.74
C ARG A 3 23.30 -4.51 -4.35
N ASN A 4 23.23 -3.62 -3.39
CA ASN A 4 23.43 -3.98 -2.00
C ASN A 4 22.23 -4.79 -1.47
N TYR A 5 22.50 -5.72 -0.56
CA TYR A 5 21.45 -6.39 0.18
C TYR A 5 20.72 -5.39 1.08
N ASN A 6 19.39 -5.36 0.96
CA ASN A 6 18.54 -4.54 1.81
C ASN A 6 17.54 -5.44 2.54
N PHE A 7 17.67 -5.50 3.86
CA PHE A 7 16.78 -6.28 4.75
C PHE A 7 15.82 -5.39 5.54
N CYS A 8 15.66 -4.12 5.13
CA CYS A 8 14.72 -3.21 5.76
C CYS A 8 13.29 -3.68 5.53
N ALA A 9 12.46 -3.62 6.57
CA ALA A 9 11.05 -3.99 6.48
C ALA A 9 10.21 -2.99 5.66
N GLY A 10 10.65 -1.73 5.63
CA GLY A 10 10.07 -0.65 4.83
C GLY A 10 10.78 0.68 5.09
N PRO A 11 11.25 1.36 4.03
CA PRO A 11 11.21 1.00 2.60
C PRO A 11 12.00 -0.28 2.27
N ALA A 12 11.33 -1.26 1.69
CA ALA A 12 11.90 -2.56 1.38
C ALA A 12 12.58 -2.60 0.01
N ALA A 13 13.32 -3.68 -0.25
CA ALA A 13 13.87 -3.93 -1.58
C ALA A 13 12.73 -4.23 -2.57
N LEU A 14 12.83 -3.64 -3.77
CA LEU A 14 11.96 -3.95 -4.90
C LEU A 14 12.69 -4.88 -5.88
N PRO A 15 11.99 -5.74 -6.62
CA PRO A 15 12.55 -6.50 -7.73
C PRO A 15 13.19 -5.57 -8.78
N ASP A 16 14.26 -6.05 -9.43
CA ASP A 16 14.98 -5.22 -10.42
C ASP A 16 14.10 -4.90 -11.63
N GLU A 17 13.26 -5.84 -12.05
CA GLU A 17 12.31 -5.68 -13.14
C GLU A 17 11.31 -4.54 -12.86
N VAL A 18 10.82 -4.46 -11.62
CA VAL A 18 9.91 -3.38 -11.20
C VAL A 18 10.61 -2.02 -11.24
N LEU A 19 11.87 -1.96 -10.81
CA LEU A 19 12.63 -0.70 -10.84
C LEU A 19 12.94 -0.25 -12.27
N GLU A 20 13.21 -1.18 -13.17
CA GLU A 20 13.43 -0.87 -14.59
C GLU A 20 12.14 -0.37 -15.24
N GLN A 21 11.02 -1.04 -15.01
CA GLN A 21 9.72 -0.58 -15.48
C GLN A 21 9.37 0.81 -14.94
N LEU A 22 9.58 1.06 -13.66
CA LEU A 22 9.39 2.39 -13.07
C LEU A 22 10.26 3.46 -13.74
N ARG A 23 11.51 3.15 -14.05
CA ARG A 23 12.40 4.08 -14.73
C ARG A 23 11.90 4.48 -16.12
N GLU A 24 11.25 3.56 -16.82
CA GLU A 24 10.70 3.81 -18.14
C GLU A 24 9.37 4.57 -18.08
N GLU A 25 8.52 4.24 -17.11
CA GLU A 25 7.16 4.79 -17.00
C GLU A 25 7.09 6.11 -16.22
N ILE A 26 8.06 6.42 -15.34
CA ILE A 26 8.08 7.67 -14.57
C ILE A 26 8.05 8.91 -15.47
N PRO A 27 8.87 9.04 -16.53
CA PRO A 27 8.84 10.24 -17.38
C PRO A 27 7.64 10.31 -18.30
N ASP A 28 7.11 9.17 -18.73
CA ASP A 28 6.04 9.13 -19.72
C ASP A 28 5.23 7.82 -19.60
N TRP A 29 4.12 7.87 -18.90
CA TRP A 29 3.26 6.71 -18.74
C TRP A 29 2.50 6.40 -20.04
N LYS A 30 2.84 5.27 -20.64
CA LYS A 30 2.19 4.73 -21.86
C LYS A 30 2.09 5.73 -23.02
N GLY A 31 3.09 6.58 -23.21
CA GLY A 31 3.13 7.56 -24.31
C GLY A 31 2.16 8.72 -24.15
N LYS A 32 1.72 9.03 -22.93
CA LYS A 32 0.79 10.12 -22.64
C LYS A 32 1.48 11.49 -22.52
N GLY A 33 2.82 11.52 -22.48
CA GLY A 33 3.60 12.74 -22.32
C GLY A 33 3.58 13.30 -20.90
N LEU A 34 3.19 12.47 -19.92
CA LEU A 34 3.19 12.85 -18.50
C LEU A 34 3.40 11.61 -17.60
N SER A 35 3.95 11.85 -16.42
CA SER A 35 4.15 10.86 -15.39
C SER A 35 2.85 10.49 -14.68
N VAL A 36 2.77 9.24 -14.18
CA VAL A 36 1.71 8.86 -13.22
C VAL A 36 1.70 9.77 -11.99
N MET A 37 2.87 10.27 -11.57
CA MET A 37 3.02 11.18 -10.43
C MET A 37 2.39 12.57 -10.67
N GLU A 38 2.15 12.94 -11.92
CA GLU A 38 1.55 14.21 -12.32
C GLU A 38 0.05 14.08 -12.63
N MET A 39 -0.46 12.85 -12.68
CA MET A 39 -1.87 12.59 -12.99
C MET A 39 -2.77 12.94 -11.82
N SER A 40 -3.92 13.52 -12.14
CA SER A 40 -4.99 13.66 -11.14
C SER A 40 -5.53 12.28 -10.74
N HIS A 41 -5.73 12.05 -9.45
CA HIS A 41 -6.37 10.84 -8.94
C HIS A 41 -7.82 10.65 -9.42
N ARG A 42 -8.40 11.67 -10.08
CA ARG A 42 -9.74 11.62 -10.70
C ARG A 42 -9.69 11.37 -12.20
N SER A 43 -8.51 11.33 -12.81
CA SER A 43 -8.38 11.02 -14.23
C SER A 43 -8.75 9.55 -14.49
N LYS A 44 -9.21 9.27 -15.70
CA LYS A 44 -9.57 7.91 -16.10
C LYS A 44 -8.37 6.97 -16.03
N GLU A 45 -7.21 7.47 -16.42
CA GLU A 45 -5.95 6.73 -16.42
C GLU A 45 -5.55 6.32 -15.02
N PHE A 46 -5.63 7.24 -14.05
CA PHE A 46 -5.31 6.92 -12.67
C PHE A 46 -6.31 5.93 -12.05
N VAL A 47 -7.60 6.12 -12.33
CA VAL A 47 -8.65 5.19 -11.89
C VAL A 47 -8.41 3.79 -12.47
N GLU A 48 -8.05 3.69 -13.75
CA GLU A 48 -7.70 2.41 -14.39
C GLU A 48 -6.52 1.72 -13.68
N ILE A 49 -5.48 2.47 -13.34
CA ILE A 49 -4.32 1.94 -12.59
C ILE A 49 -4.76 1.41 -11.22
N ALA A 50 -5.56 2.18 -10.50
CA ALA A 50 -6.01 1.82 -9.16
C ALA A 50 -6.93 0.57 -9.18
N GLU A 51 -7.85 0.49 -10.13
CA GLU A 51 -8.73 -0.67 -10.27
C GLU A 51 -7.95 -1.92 -10.72
N THR A 52 -6.97 -1.77 -11.61
CA THR A 52 -6.09 -2.88 -12.01
C THR A 52 -5.31 -3.40 -10.81
N ALA A 53 -4.69 -2.50 -10.05
CA ALA A 53 -3.94 -2.88 -8.85
C ALA A 53 -4.84 -3.57 -7.81
N LYS A 54 -6.08 -3.11 -7.64
CA LYS A 54 -7.07 -3.74 -6.77
C LYS A 54 -7.40 -5.15 -7.24
N GLN A 55 -7.63 -5.34 -8.54
CA GLN A 55 -7.92 -6.65 -9.10
C GLN A 55 -6.74 -7.60 -8.96
N ASP A 56 -5.51 -7.12 -9.19
CA ASP A 56 -4.29 -7.91 -8.99
C ASP A 56 -4.17 -8.42 -7.55
N PHE A 57 -4.52 -7.60 -6.54
CA PHE A 57 -4.56 -8.05 -5.15
C PHE A 57 -5.60 -9.13 -4.92
N ILE A 58 -6.78 -8.99 -5.49
CA ILE A 58 -7.87 -9.98 -5.37
C ILE A 58 -7.42 -11.31 -5.98
N ASP A 59 -6.85 -11.28 -7.17
CA ASP A 59 -6.46 -12.47 -7.91
C ASP A 59 -5.25 -13.18 -7.27
N LEU A 60 -4.21 -12.42 -6.90
CA LEU A 60 -2.99 -12.97 -6.32
C LEU A 60 -3.19 -13.57 -4.91
N LEU A 61 -4.08 -12.98 -4.13
CA LEU A 61 -4.35 -13.42 -2.76
C LEU A 61 -5.61 -14.28 -2.65
N GLU A 62 -6.26 -14.60 -3.79
CA GLU A 62 -7.49 -15.38 -3.85
C GLU A 62 -8.57 -14.85 -2.88
N ILE A 63 -8.73 -13.51 -2.85
CA ILE A 63 -9.61 -12.83 -1.90
C ILE A 63 -11.07 -13.19 -2.19
N ASP A 64 -11.75 -13.74 -1.19
CA ASP A 64 -13.17 -14.08 -1.30
C ASP A 64 -14.04 -12.82 -1.48
N LYS A 65 -15.15 -12.97 -2.22
CA LYS A 65 -16.11 -11.90 -2.53
C LYS A 65 -16.76 -11.22 -1.30
N ASN A 66 -16.62 -11.82 -0.12
CA ASN A 66 -17.10 -11.22 1.13
C ASN A 66 -16.12 -10.18 1.72
N TYR A 67 -14.95 -10.01 1.10
CA TYR A 67 -13.93 -9.04 1.50
C TYR A 67 -13.81 -7.95 0.45
N GLU A 68 -13.40 -6.76 0.88
CA GLU A 68 -13.17 -5.60 0.04
C GLU A 68 -11.72 -5.14 0.18
N VAL A 69 -11.05 -4.89 -0.94
CA VAL A 69 -9.70 -4.30 -0.95
C VAL A 69 -9.82 -2.79 -0.96
N LEU A 70 -9.23 -2.14 0.03
CA LEU A 70 -9.25 -0.69 0.18
C LEU A 70 -7.83 -0.14 0.24
N PHE A 71 -7.53 0.84 -0.61
CA PHE A 71 -6.31 1.62 -0.53
C PHE A 71 -6.55 2.83 0.37
N ILE A 72 -6.04 2.75 1.59
CA ILE A 72 -6.23 3.80 2.60
C ILE A 72 -4.90 4.44 2.99
N GLN A 73 -4.96 5.68 3.43
CA GLN A 73 -3.81 6.41 3.93
C GLN A 73 -3.52 6.09 5.41
N GLY A 74 -2.33 6.50 5.89
CA GLY A 74 -2.07 6.66 7.32
C GLY A 74 -1.18 5.61 7.96
N GLY A 75 -0.78 4.57 7.26
CA GLY A 75 0.08 3.52 7.80
C GLY A 75 -0.50 2.86 9.07
N ALA A 76 0.34 2.09 9.80
CA ALA A 76 -0.08 1.34 10.98
C ALA A 76 -0.59 2.23 12.12
N SER A 77 0.00 3.41 12.33
CA SER A 77 -0.38 4.29 13.43
C SER A 77 -1.83 4.75 13.37
N LEU A 78 -2.33 5.07 12.16
CA LEU A 78 -3.72 5.49 12.01
C LEU A 78 -4.70 4.32 12.19
N GLN A 79 -4.30 3.09 11.90
CA GLN A 79 -5.12 1.90 12.08
C GLN A 79 -5.52 1.70 13.55
N PHE A 80 -4.66 2.05 14.50
CA PHE A 80 -5.00 1.99 15.93
C PHE A 80 -6.16 2.90 16.34
N SER A 81 -6.43 3.93 15.57
CA SER A 81 -7.61 4.78 15.78
C SER A 81 -8.79 4.32 14.93
N MET A 82 -8.53 3.99 13.66
CA MET A 82 -9.59 3.64 12.71
C MET A 82 -10.33 2.35 13.08
N ILE A 83 -9.61 1.32 13.54
CA ILE A 83 -10.23 0.05 13.92
C ILE A 83 -11.21 0.26 15.08
N PRO A 84 -10.81 0.83 16.25
CA PRO A 84 -11.76 1.06 17.32
C PRO A 84 -12.90 2.00 16.92
N MET A 85 -12.65 3.04 16.14
CA MET A 85 -13.70 3.97 15.71
C MET A 85 -14.80 3.31 14.88
N ASN A 86 -14.47 2.25 14.14
CA ASN A 86 -15.41 1.54 13.27
C ASN A 86 -16.05 0.31 13.91
N PHE A 87 -15.38 -0.33 14.86
CA PHE A 87 -15.79 -1.64 15.36
C PHE A 87 -16.10 -1.69 16.86
N LEU A 88 -15.74 -0.66 17.66
CA LEU A 88 -16.07 -0.64 19.07
C LEU A 88 -17.50 -0.14 19.31
N GLU A 89 -18.24 -0.90 20.09
CA GLU A 89 -19.50 -0.46 20.66
C GLU A 89 -19.24 0.44 21.87
N SER A 90 -20.21 1.30 22.20
CA SER A 90 -20.09 2.32 23.27
C SER A 90 -19.80 1.77 24.66
N SER A 91 -20.03 0.48 24.90
CA SER A 91 -19.77 -0.22 26.16
C SER A 91 -18.45 -0.97 26.21
N GLN A 92 -17.69 -0.98 25.12
CA GLN A 92 -16.46 -1.76 25.00
C GLN A 92 -15.22 -0.88 25.11
N SER A 93 -14.14 -1.46 25.58
CA SER A 93 -12.81 -0.84 25.58
C SER A 93 -11.80 -1.74 24.88
N LEU A 94 -10.91 -1.14 24.11
CA LEU A 94 -9.84 -1.83 23.41
C LEU A 94 -8.50 -1.34 23.94
N CYS A 95 -7.63 -2.27 24.34
CA CYS A 95 -6.25 -1.95 24.68
C CYS A 95 -5.34 -2.33 23.52
N LEU A 96 -4.72 -1.32 22.91
CA LEU A 96 -3.74 -1.50 21.84
C LEU A 96 -2.38 -1.00 22.29
N SER A 97 -1.35 -1.83 22.15
CA SER A 97 0.01 -1.45 22.48
C SER A 97 0.86 -1.37 21.22
N LEU A 98 1.16 -0.15 20.80
CA LEU A 98 2.03 0.11 19.66
C LEU A 98 3.45 -0.42 19.89
N ILE A 99 3.96 -0.28 21.10
CA ILE A 99 5.32 -0.70 21.47
C ILE A 99 5.51 -2.20 21.31
N HIS A 100 4.53 -3.00 21.73
CA HIS A 100 4.60 -4.45 21.60
C HIS A 100 4.43 -4.98 20.17
N ILE A 101 3.80 -4.19 19.31
CA ILE A 101 3.55 -4.55 17.90
C ILE A 101 4.68 -4.06 17.00
N SER A 102 5.13 -2.81 17.19
CA SER A 102 6.12 -2.18 16.31
C SER A 102 7.57 -2.41 16.75
N GLU A 103 7.82 -2.67 18.04
CA GLU A 103 9.16 -2.85 18.60
C GLU A 103 9.19 -4.03 19.59
N PRO A 104 8.86 -5.26 19.17
CA PRO A 104 8.77 -6.40 20.07
C PRO A 104 10.12 -6.85 20.66
N THR A 105 11.24 -6.32 20.16
CA THR A 105 12.60 -6.75 20.49
C THR A 105 13.44 -5.71 21.22
N ARG A 106 12.86 -4.58 21.64
CA ARG A 106 13.60 -3.66 22.51
C ARG A 106 13.66 -4.23 23.91
N PRO A 107 14.89 -4.53 24.42
CA PRO A 107 15.08 -5.00 25.81
C PRO A 107 14.75 -3.90 26.82
#